data_c3e9a32462f4d6f52804a23d4d434c74
#
_entry.id   c3e9a32462f4d6f52804a23d4d434c74
#
_cell.length_a   1.000
_cell.length_b   1.000
_cell.length_c   1.000
_cell.angle_alpha   90.00
_cell.angle_beta   90.00
_cell.angle_gamma   90.00
#
_symmetry.space_group_name_H-M   'P 1'
#
loop_
_entity.id
_entity.type
_entity.pdbx_description
1 polymer ?
#
loop_
_entity_poly.entity_id
_entity_poly.type
_entity_poly.pdbx_seq_one_letter_code
_entity_poly.pdbx_strand_id
1 'polypeptide(L)'
;PTSSFLLPLSGQLLSSNQQPNVSSNYSFKGNLMLTIGKLGEAAGVKVATIRYYEQIGLLPEAERSSGNQRLYGRRAMEQLAFIRHARDLGFTLEAIRDLLSLSDRPDQSCAAADAIARAQLAEVESRLARLIALKAELERMVVQCAGGRIADCRVIEVLSDHSLCAHDHLSVPKSVDASLALPASTSSSN
;
A
#
# COMPACT_ATOMS: atom_id res chain seq x y z
N PRO A 1 -35.28 -19.80 48.16
CA PRO A 1 -34.52 -18.60 48.37
C PRO A 1 -33.54 -18.42 47.22
N THR A 2 -33.91 -17.50 46.41
CA THR A 2 -33.23 -17.09 45.18
C THR A 2 -32.17 -16.06 45.53
N SER A 3 -30.89 -16.35 45.22
CA SER A 3 -29.82 -15.33 45.26
C SER A 3 -29.34 -15.04 43.85
N SER A 4 -29.80 -13.91 43.37
CA SER A 4 -29.28 -13.27 42.16
C SER A 4 -27.90 -12.69 42.42
N PHE A 5 -26.87 -13.19 41.76
CA PHE A 5 -25.55 -12.54 41.65
C PHE A 5 -25.48 -11.74 40.36
N LEU A 6 -25.71 -10.45 40.50
CA LEU A 6 -25.38 -9.45 39.46
C LEU A 6 -23.88 -9.13 39.56
N LEU A 7 -23.12 -9.51 38.55
CA LEU A 7 -21.75 -9.04 38.34
C LEU A 7 -21.80 -7.76 37.51
N PRO A 8 -21.10 -6.69 37.91
CA PRO A 8 -20.98 -5.49 37.08
C PRO A 8 -19.98 -5.72 35.96
N LEU A 9 -20.44 -5.54 34.72
CA LEU A 9 -19.58 -5.41 33.53
C LEU A 9 -18.89 -4.03 33.57
N SER A 10 -17.71 -3.99 34.21
CA SER A 10 -16.82 -2.86 34.07
C SER A 10 -16.14 -2.92 32.69
N GLY A 11 -16.74 -2.27 31.72
CA GLY A 11 -16.11 -2.03 30.42
C GLY A 11 -14.91 -1.09 30.55
N GLN A 12 -13.72 -1.66 30.66
CA GLN A 12 -12.49 -0.91 30.38
C GLN A 12 -12.30 -0.87 28.87
N LEU A 13 -12.71 0.23 28.26
CA LEU A 13 -12.28 0.67 26.95
C LEU A 13 -10.76 0.86 27.01
N LEU A 14 -10.03 -0.09 26.46
CA LEU A 14 -8.61 0.06 26.13
C LEU A 14 -8.50 1.08 24.99
N SER A 15 -8.46 2.36 25.37
CA SER A 15 -8.01 3.44 24.54
C SER A 15 -6.48 3.38 24.47
N SER A 16 -5.94 2.62 23.54
CA SER A 16 -4.52 2.69 23.17
C SER A 16 -4.42 2.82 21.66
N ASN A 17 -4.97 3.94 21.15
CA ASN A 17 -4.64 4.44 19.82
C ASN A 17 -3.33 5.22 19.94
N GLN A 18 -2.22 4.55 20.28
CA GLN A 18 -0.88 5.08 20.07
C GLN A 18 -0.49 4.82 18.61
N GLN A 19 -1.06 5.62 17.72
CA GLN A 19 -0.46 5.81 16.40
C GLN A 19 0.93 6.41 16.64
N PRO A 20 2.01 5.80 16.10
CA PRO A 20 3.31 6.46 16.11
C PRO A 20 3.15 7.75 15.30
N ASN A 21 3.32 8.86 15.98
CA ASN A 21 3.27 10.19 15.40
C ASN A 21 4.45 10.35 14.42
N VAL A 22 4.21 10.04 13.16
CA VAL A 22 5.23 10.09 12.09
C VAL A 22 5.64 11.53 11.77
N SER A 23 4.90 12.52 12.28
CA SER A 23 5.13 13.93 12.02
C SER A 23 6.17 14.61 12.94
N SER A 24 6.66 13.95 13.98
CA SER A 24 7.40 14.66 15.05
C SER A 24 8.92 14.61 14.97
N ASN A 25 9.54 13.80 14.12
CA ASN A 25 11.00 13.57 14.24
C ASN A 25 11.88 14.14 13.11
N TYR A 26 11.32 14.88 12.15
CA TYR A 26 12.12 15.44 11.06
C TYR A 26 12.21 16.99 11.12
N SER A 27 12.29 17.56 12.33
CA SER A 27 12.60 18.98 12.47
C SER A 27 14.11 19.22 12.29
N PHE A 28 14.64 18.99 11.09
CA PHE A 28 16.01 19.35 10.75
C PHE A 28 16.09 20.85 10.43
N LYS A 29 16.53 21.62 11.42
CA LYS A 29 16.95 23.00 11.22
C LYS A 29 18.38 22.97 10.64
N GLY A 30 18.52 23.12 9.31
CA GLY A 30 19.82 23.22 8.64
C GLY A 30 19.83 22.58 7.26
N ASN A 31 20.76 23.00 6.40
CA ASN A 31 20.99 22.42 5.07
C ASN A 31 21.73 21.08 5.23
N LEU A 32 21.05 20.07 5.77
CA LEU A 32 21.62 18.75 6.05
C LEU A 32 21.69 17.94 4.77
N MET A 33 22.91 17.70 4.31
CA MET A 33 23.20 16.81 3.19
C MET A 33 23.53 15.40 3.71
N LEU A 34 22.75 14.41 3.34
CA LEU A 34 22.92 13.02 3.75
C LEU A 34 23.59 12.20 2.66
N THR A 35 24.48 11.30 3.05
CA THR A 35 24.94 10.25 2.14
C THR A 35 23.80 9.24 1.87
N ILE A 36 23.89 8.47 0.78
CA ILE A 36 22.86 7.47 0.41
C ILE A 36 22.60 6.46 1.53
N GLY A 37 23.63 6.05 2.26
CA GLY A 37 23.49 5.13 3.41
C GLY A 37 22.66 5.73 4.54
N LYS A 38 23.00 6.98 4.94
CA LYS A 38 22.28 7.73 5.98
C LYS A 38 20.84 8.05 5.56
N LEU A 39 20.61 8.38 4.28
CA LEU A 39 19.28 8.58 3.73
C LEU A 39 18.46 7.30 3.82
N GLY A 40 19.04 6.16 3.44
CA GLY A 40 18.39 4.85 3.48
C GLY A 40 18.03 4.43 4.92
N GLU A 41 18.95 4.65 5.85
CA GLU A 41 18.73 4.39 7.28
C GLU A 41 17.59 5.27 7.84
N ALA A 42 17.66 6.58 7.60
CA ALA A 42 16.64 7.53 8.08
C ALA A 42 15.25 7.25 7.48
N ALA A 43 15.16 6.90 6.20
CA ALA A 43 13.91 6.58 5.53
C ALA A 43 13.49 5.11 5.69
N GLY A 44 14.32 4.23 6.23
CA GLY A 44 14.08 2.79 6.29
C GLY A 44 13.98 2.13 4.91
N VAL A 45 14.76 2.62 3.93
CA VAL A 45 14.74 2.16 2.54
C VAL A 45 16.12 1.66 2.14
N LYS A 46 16.19 0.51 1.48
CA LYS A 46 17.47 -0.07 1.04
C LYS A 46 18.15 0.83 0.00
N VAL A 47 19.48 0.95 0.07
CA VAL A 47 20.28 1.75 -0.87
C VAL A 47 20.03 1.35 -2.33
N ALA A 48 19.85 0.06 -2.63
CA ALA A 48 19.54 -0.40 -3.98
C ALA A 48 18.19 0.15 -4.48
N THR A 49 17.19 0.25 -3.60
CA THR A 49 15.88 0.81 -3.90
C THR A 49 15.95 2.32 -4.14
N ILE A 50 16.78 3.05 -3.38
CA ILE A 50 17.00 4.48 -3.60
C ILE A 50 17.61 4.72 -4.99
N ARG A 51 18.64 3.94 -5.37
CA ARG A 51 19.24 4.02 -6.71
C ARG A 51 18.25 3.71 -7.83
N TYR A 52 17.38 2.74 -7.60
CA TYR A 52 16.32 2.43 -8.55
C TYR A 52 15.34 3.59 -8.70
N TYR A 53 14.93 4.24 -7.61
CA TYR A 53 14.04 5.41 -7.67
C TYR A 53 14.69 6.62 -8.37
N GLU A 54 16.00 6.84 -8.21
CA GLU A 54 16.75 7.81 -9.00
C GLU A 54 16.71 7.45 -10.50
N GLN A 55 17.01 6.18 -10.82
CA GLN A 55 17.08 5.72 -12.21
C GLN A 55 15.76 5.88 -12.98
N ILE A 56 14.62 5.64 -12.30
CA ILE A 56 13.30 5.81 -12.91
C ILE A 56 12.74 7.24 -12.79
N GLY A 57 13.53 8.18 -12.27
CA GLY A 57 13.13 9.58 -12.11
C GLY A 57 12.06 9.83 -11.04
N LEU A 58 11.86 8.89 -10.13
CA LEU A 58 10.92 9.04 -9.02
C LEU A 58 11.55 9.78 -7.83
N LEU A 59 12.87 9.80 -7.74
CA LEU A 59 13.65 10.59 -6.79
C LEU A 59 14.61 11.48 -7.59
N PRO A 60 14.83 12.76 -7.20
CA PRO A 60 15.77 13.62 -7.89
C PRO A 60 17.19 13.06 -7.81
N GLU A 61 17.99 13.33 -8.83
CA GLU A 61 19.40 12.96 -8.82
C GLU A 61 20.13 13.59 -7.63
N ALA A 62 21.00 12.79 -7.03
CA ALA A 62 21.82 13.24 -5.92
C ALA A 62 22.84 14.32 -6.38
N GLU A 63 23.05 15.31 -5.56
CA GLU A 63 24.23 16.18 -5.70
C GLU A 63 25.50 15.37 -5.44
N ARG A 64 26.63 15.79 -6.01
CA ARG A 64 27.91 15.14 -5.77
C ARG A 64 28.82 16.03 -4.97
N SER A 65 29.40 15.48 -3.90
CA SER A 65 30.45 16.14 -3.15
C SER A 65 31.74 16.25 -3.98
N SER A 66 32.70 17.04 -3.52
CA SER A 66 34.06 17.11 -4.08
C SER A 66 34.76 15.74 -4.16
N GLY A 67 34.39 14.81 -3.28
CA GLY A 67 34.85 13.41 -3.26
C GLY A 67 33.96 12.44 -4.08
N ASN A 68 33.12 12.96 -4.98
CA ASN A 68 32.21 12.17 -5.84
C ASN A 68 31.16 11.29 -5.07
N GLN A 69 30.89 11.59 -3.81
CA GLN A 69 29.85 10.93 -3.04
C GLN A 69 28.48 11.55 -3.34
N ARG A 70 27.43 10.68 -3.44
CA ARG A 70 26.04 11.14 -3.54
C ARG A 70 25.58 11.79 -2.26
N LEU A 71 25.06 12.99 -2.37
CA LEU A 71 24.50 13.77 -1.27
C LEU A 71 23.04 14.12 -1.57
N TYR A 72 22.20 13.98 -0.57
CA TYR A 72 20.76 14.20 -0.65
C TYR A 72 20.35 15.26 0.34
N GLY A 73 19.69 16.29 -0.15
CA GLY A 73 19.12 17.33 0.67
C GLY A 73 17.77 16.95 1.28
N ARG A 74 17.20 17.89 2.02
CA ARG A 74 15.91 17.74 2.71
C ARG A 74 14.78 17.31 1.77
N ARG A 75 14.69 17.92 0.57
CA ARG A 75 13.65 17.59 -0.42
C ARG A 75 13.68 16.11 -0.82
N ALA A 76 14.86 15.55 -1.08
CA ALA A 76 15.00 14.14 -1.43
C ALA A 76 14.57 13.23 -0.28
N MET A 77 14.86 13.61 0.98
CA MET A 77 14.43 12.87 2.15
C MET A 77 12.90 12.88 2.31
N GLU A 78 12.27 14.04 2.19
CA GLU A 78 10.82 14.20 2.28
C GLU A 78 10.11 13.41 1.16
N GLN A 79 10.64 13.49 -0.06
CA GLN A 79 10.12 12.74 -1.20
C GLN A 79 10.29 11.23 -1.04
N LEU A 80 11.41 10.77 -0.53
CA LEU A 80 11.64 9.34 -0.25
C LEU A 80 10.70 8.83 0.85
N ALA A 81 10.47 9.61 1.89
CA ALA A 81 9.51 9.28 2.95
C ALA A 81 8.08 9.18 2.40
N PHE A 82 7.68 10.13 1.53
CA PHE A 82 6.40 10.09 0.83
C PHE A 82 6.26 8.81 -0.01
N ILE A 83 7.27 8.52 -0.86
CA ILE A 83 7.27 7.31 -1.70
C ILE A 83 7.12 6.06 -0.85
N ARG A 84 7.90 5.93 0.23
CA ARG A 84 7.80 4.79 1.13
C ARG A 84 6.40 4.64 1.70
N HIS A 85 5.85 5.69 2.29
CA HIS A 85 4.52 5.64 2.90
C HIS A 85 3.44 5.27 1.89
N ALA A 86 3.47 5.87 0.69
CA ALA A 86 2.53 5.52 -0.38
C ALA A 86 2.70 4.04 -0.83
N ARG A 87 3.94 3.53 -0.89
CA ARG A 87 4.19 2.10 -1.16
C ARG A 87 3.65 1.18 -0.06
N ASP A 88 3.78 1.57 1.20
CA ASP A 88 3.23 0.83 2.34
C ASP A 88 1.68 0.76 2.27
N LEU A 89 1.04 1.79 1.72
CA LEU A 89 -0.41 1.82 1.42
C LEU A 89 -0.78 1.08 0.12
N GLY A 90 0.21 0.55 -0.61
CA GLY A 90 -0.01 -0.25 -1.81
C GLY A 90 -0.12 0.52 -3.11
N PHE A 91 0.07 1.84 -3.13
CA PHE A 91 0.07 2.62 -4.38
C PHE A 91 1.13 2.13 -5.37
N THR A 92 0.80 2.13 -6.66
CA THR A 92 1.74 1.83 -7.73
C THR A 92 2.77 2.95 -7.88
N LEU A 93 3.92 2.66 -8.53
CA LEU A 93 4.92 3.71 -8.77
C LEU A 93 4.41 4.80 -9.72
N GLU A 94 3.49 4.47 -10.63
CA GLU A 94 2.82 5.43 -11.51
C GLU A 94 1.93 6.38 -10.70
N ALA A 95 1.03 5.83 -9.88
CA ALA A 95 0.18 6.62 -8.99
C ALA A 95 1.00 7.53 -8.07
N ILE A 96 2.14 7.05 -7.56
CA ILE A 96 3.04 7.84 -6.72
C ILE A 96 3.67 9.00 -7.53
N ARG A 97 4.08 8.75 -8.77
CA ARG A 97 4.62 9.79 -9.65
C ARG A 97 3.60 10.89 -9.90
N ASP A 98 2.35 10.50 -10.18
CA ASP A 98 1.25 11.43 -10.41
C ASP A 98 0.96 12.26 -9.14
N LEU A 99 0.90 11.63 -7.97
CA LEU A 99 0.70 12.32 -6.69
C LEU A 99 1.83 13.30 -6.37
N LEU A 100 3.10 12.94 -6.65
CA LEU A 100 4.24 13.84 -6.49
C LEU A 100 4.14 15.03 -7.45
N SER A 101 3.76 14.80 -8.70
CA SER A 101 3.53 15.86 -9.68
C SER A 101 2.40 16.82 -9.26
N LEU A 102 1.35 16.31 -8.62
CA LEU A 102 0.27 17.12 -8.07
C LEU A 102 0.73 17.94 -6.86
N SER A 103 1.59 17.39 -6.01
CA SER A 103 2.10 18.08 -4.83
C SER A 103 2.96 19.31 -5.17
N ASP A 104 3.56 19.33 -6.35
CA ASP A 104 4.31 20.49 -6.86
C ASP A 104 3.39 21.63 -7.37
N ARG A 105 2.05 21.43 -7.35
CA ARG A 105 1.04 22.39 -7.85
C ARG A 105 -0.06 22.64 -6.82
N PRO A 106 0.24 23.30 -5.72
CA PRO A 106 -0.67 23.42 -4.57
C PRO A 106 -1.98 24.15 -4.86
N ASP A 107 -2.00 25.00 -5.90
CA ASP A 107 -3.19 25.79 -6.29
C ASP A 107 -4.19 25.01 -7.15
N GLN A 108 -3.87 23.76 -7.54
CA GLN A 108 -4.78 22.93 -8.34
C GLN A 108 -5.84 22.23 -7.47
N SER A 109 -6.95 21.84 -8.10
CA SER A 109 -7.97 21.02 -7.46
C SER A 109 -7.39 19.66 -7.03
N CYS A 110 -7.77 19.18 -5.84
CA CYS A 110 -7.39 17.85 -5.35
C CYS A 110 -8.14 16.69 -6.04
N ALA A 111 -9.01 16.98 -7.02
CA ALA A 111 -9.84 15.97 -7.68
C ALA A 111 -9.04 14.82 -8.30
N ALA A 112 -7.86 15.12 -8.89
CA ALA A 112 -6.99 14.09 -9.44
C ALA A 112 -6.37 13.20 -8.35
N ALA A 113 -5.96 13.77 -7.22
CA ALA A 113 -5.46 13.01 -6.08
C ALA A 113 -6.56 12.14 -5.45
N ASP A 114 -7.79 12.66 -5.33
CA ASP A 114 -8.97 11.92 -4.87
C ASP A 114 -9.28 10.74 -5.79
N ALA A 115 -9.22 10.92 -7.11
CA ALA A 115 -9.42 9.84 -8.08
C ALA A 115 -8.39 8.72 -7.92
N ILE A 116 -7.11 9.06 -7.74
CA ILE A 116 -6.04 8.08 -7.49
C ILE A 116 -6.29 7.32 -6.18
N ALA A 117 -6.70 8.03 -5.11
CA ALA A 117 -7.01 7.40 -3.83
C ALA A 117 -8.22 6.46 -3.91
N ARG A 118 -9.28 6.83 -4.65
CA ARG A 118 -10.44 5.97 -4.88
C ARG A 118 -10.10 4.72 -5.67
N ALA A 119 -9.24 4.82 -6.69
CA ALA A 119 -8.77 3.67 -7.44
C ALA A 119 -7.99 2.70 -6.53
N GLN A 120 -7.13 3.21 -5.66
CA GLN A 120 -6.42 2.40 -4.68
C GLN A 120 -7.36 1.73 -3.67
N LEU A 121 -8.38 2.46 -3.19
CA LEU A 121 -9.39 1.91 -2.29
C LEU A 121 -10.12 0.73 -2.95
N ALA A 122 -10.59 0.89 -4.18
CA ALA A 122 -11.28 -0.17 -4.92
C ALA A 122 -10.41 -1.43 -5.10
N GLU A 123 -9.10 -1.25 -5.34
CA GLU A 123 -8.15 -2.37 -5.41
C GLU A 123 -8.01 -3.09 -4.07
N VAL A 124 -7.93 -2.34 -2.96
CA VAL A 124 -7.87 -2.91 -1.61
C VAL A 124 -9.15 -3.68 -1.28
N GLU A 125 -10.33 -3.12 -1.59
CA GLU A 125 -11.62 -3.78 -1.39
C GLU A 125 -11.72 -5.10 -2.20
N SER A 126 -11.26 -5.08 -3.45
CA SER A 126 -11.19 -6.28 -4.29
C SER A 126 -10.27 -7.36 -3.69
N ARG A 127 -9.10 -6.97 -3.20
CA ARG A 127 -8.18 -7.89 -2.51
C ARG A 127 -8.77 -8.45 -1.23
N LEU A 128 -9.46 -7.62 -0.46
CA LEU A 128 -10.13 -8.03 0.77
C LEU A 128 -11.22 -9.07 0.47
N ALA A 129 -12.06 -8.84 -0.53
CA ALA A 129 -13.09 -9.79 -0.94
C ALA A 129 -12.50 -11.16 -1.31
N ARG A 130 -11.39 -11.17 -2.07
CA ARG A 130 -10.68 -12.42 -2.41
C ARG A 130 -10.10 -13.13 -1.19
N LEU A 131 -9.52 -12.38 -0.26
CA LEU A 131 -8.98 -12.98 0.98
C LEU A 131 -10.08 -13.56 1.85
N ILE A 132 -11.25 -12.92 1.93
CA ILE A 132 -12.42 -13.44 2.64
C ILE A 132 -12.89 -14.75 1.99
N ALA A 133 -13.00 -14.81 0.67
CA ALA A 133 -13.39 -16.02 -0.05
C ALA A 133 -12.38 -17.16 0.17
N LEU A 134 -11.08 -16.86 0.08
CA LEU A 134 -10.02 -17.83 0.34
C LEU A 134 -10.06 -18.35 1.79
N LYS A 135 -10.28 -17.46 2.76
CA LYS A 135 -10.43 -17.82 4.17
C LYS A 135 -11.59 -18.81 4.35
N ALA A 136 -12.76 -18.50 3.78
CA ALA A 136 -13.94 -19.36 3.87
C ALA A 136 -13.68 -20.74 3.27
N GLU A 137 -12.97 -20.82 2.14
CA GLU A 137 -12.60 -22.09 1.52
C GLU A 137 -11.65 -22.92 2.40
N LEU A 138 -10.64 -22.28 2.99
CA LEU A 138 -9.72 -22.96 3.91
C LEU A 138 -10.44 -23.46 5.17
N GLU A 139 -11.33 -22.66 5.73
CA GLU A 139 -12.17 -23.06 6.89
C GLU A 139 -13.03 -24.28 6.53
N ARG A 140 -13.63 -24.29 5.35
CA ARG A 140 -14.42 -25.44 4.85
C ARG A 140 -13.56 -26.69 4.74
N MET A 141 -12.36 -26.59 4.16
CA MET A 141 -11.42 -27.71 4.05
C MET A 141 -11.03 -28.26 5.44
N VAL A 142 -10.73 -27.37 6.39
CA VAL A 142 -10.36 -27.77 7.76
C VAL A 142 -11.52 -28.48 8.47
N VAL A 143 -12.75 -27.96 8.37
CA VAL A 143 -13.93 -28.58 8.97
C VAL A 143 -14.26 -29.94 8.34
N GLN A 144 -14.07 -30.09 7.05
CA GLN A 144 -14.33 -31.34 6.33
C GLN A 144 -13.21 -32.37 6.48
N CYS A 145 -12.06 -31.97 7.00
CA CYS A 145 -10.95 -32.87 7.28
C CYS A 145 -11.19 -33.59 8.62
N ALA A 146 -11.90 -34.71 8.59
CA ALA A 146 -12.25 -35.49 9.79
C ALA A 146 -11.05 -36.28 10.40
N GLY A 147 -9.85 -36.12 9.87
CA GLY A 147 -8.70 -36.97 10.18
C GLY A 147 -8.82 -38.35 9.48
N GLY A 148 -7.80 -39.17 9.55
CA GLY A 148 -7.79 -40.49 8.94
C GLY A 148 -6.63 -40.68 7.96
N ARG A 149 -6.88 -41.44 6.86
CA ARG A 149 -5.86 -41.72 5.86
C ARG A 149 -5.73 -40.57 4.85
N ILE A 150 -4.53 -40.34 4.35
CA ILE A 150 -4.26 -39.32 3.31
C ILE A 150 -5.08 -39.53 2.05
N ALA A 151 -5.38 -40.80 1.69
CA ALA A 151 -6.23 -41.10 0.54
C ALA A 151 -7.65 -40.51 0.64
N ASP A 152 -8.13 -40.25 1.86
CA ASP A 152 -9.47 -39.74 2.13
C ASP A 152 -9.43 -38.25 2.59
N CYS A 153 -8.28 -37.59 2.37
CA CYS A 153 -8.04 -36.23 2.84
C CYS A 153 -8.70 -35.19 1.94
N ARG A 154 -9.74 -34.52 2.44
CA ARG A 154 -10.46 -33.47 1.71
C ARG A 154 -9.56 -32.33 1.22
N VAL A 155 -8.52 -31.97 2.01
CA VAL A 155 -7.57 -30.94 1.62
C VAL A 155 -6.80 -31.34 0.36
N ILE A 156 -6.30 -32.58 0.30
CA ILE A 156 -5.58 -33.10 -0.87
C ILE A 156 -6.52 -33.19 -2.08
N GLU A 157 -7.74 -33.64 -1.87
CA GLU A 157 -8.75 -33.75 -2.95
C GLU A 157 -9.04 -32.39 -3.59
N VAL A 158 -9.35 -31.36 -2.79
CA VAL A 158 -9.65 -30.00 -3.27
C VAL A 158 -8.44 -29.35 -3.95
N LEU A 159 -7.22 -29.57 -3.42
CA LEU A 159 -6.02 -29.05 -4.06
C LEU A 159 -5.66 -29.78 -5.36
N SER A 160 -6.15 -31.00 -5.55
CA SER A 160 -5.97 -31.77 -6.79
C SER A 160 -7.00 -31.40 -7.86
N ASP A 161 -8.18 -30.95 -7.46
CA ASP A 161 -9.27 -30.56 -8.36
C ASP A 161 -9.92 -29.26 -7.90
N HIS A 162 -9.61 -28.17 -8.59
CA HIS A 162 -10.15 -26.83 -8.30
C HIS A 162 -11.67 -26.73 -8.46
N SER A 163 -12.30 -27.61 -9.26
CA SER A 163 -13.76 -27.62 -9.44
C SER A 163 -14.52 -27.91 -8.14
N LEU A 164 -13.83 -28.46 -7.15
CA LEU A 164 -14.36 -28.77 -5.83
C LEU A 164 -14.35 -27.56 -4.86
N CYS A 165 -13.76 -26.44 -5.25
CA CYS A 165 -13.82 -25.18 -4.49
C CYS A 165 -15.22 -24.57 -4.59
N ALA A 166 -15.75 -24.10 -3.46
CA ALA A 166 -17.07 -23.47 -3.41
C ALA A 166 -17.11 -22.04 -3.98
N HIS A 167 -15.95 -21.37 -4.05
CA HIS A 167 -15.83 -19.99 -4.48
C HIS A 167 -14.69 -19.81 -5.48
N ASP A 168 -14.92 -18.96 -6.48
CA ASP A 168 -13.88 -18.54 -7.41
C ASP A 168 -12.94 -17.51 -6.75
N HIS A 169 -11.83 -18.00 -6.20
CA HIS A 169 -10.77 -17.20 -5.60
C HIS A 169 -9.60 -16.94 -6.57
N LEU A 170 -9.68 -17.45 -7.81
CA LEU A 170 -8.65 -17.29 -8.84
C LEU A 170 -8.93 -16.13 -9.80
N SER A 171 -10.20 -15.70 -9.92
CA SER A 171 -10.53 -14.59 -10.80
C SER A 171 -9.86 -13.31 -10.30
N VAL A 172 -8.80 -12.92 -10.98
CA VAL A 172 -8.30 -11.54 -10.92
C VAL A 172 -9.39 -10.70 -11.56
N PRO A 173 -10.01 -9.71 -10.85
CA PRO A 173 -10.89 -8.78 -11.55
C PRO A 173 -10.04 -8.16 -12.65
N LYS A 174 -10.47 -8.34 -13.90
CA LYS A 174 -9.85 -7.66 -15.04
C LYS A 174 -9.90 -6.19 -14.68
N SER A 175 -8.70 -5.57 -14.59
CA SER A 175 -8.57 -4.13 -14.43
C SER A 175 -9.59 -3.49 -15.37
N VAL A 176 -10.49 -2.67 -14.83
CA VAL A 176 -11.43 -1.89 -15.62
C VAL A 176 -10.58 -1.19 -16.67
N ASP A 177 -10.78 -1.57 -17.93
CA ASP A 177 -10.14 -0.92 -19.06
C ASP A 177 -10.31 0.59 -18.89
N ALA A 178 -9.18 1.28 -18.74
CA ALA A 178 -9.09 2.73 -18.71
C ALA A 178 -9.39 3.28 -20.12
N SER A 179 -10.63 3.02 -20.62
CA SER A 179 -11.20 3.67 -21.79
C SER A 179 -11.90 4.95 -21.37
N LEU A 180 -11.18 5.87 -20.74
CA LEU A 180 -11.52 7.28 -20.71
C LEU A 180 -10.83 7.93 -21.90
N ALA A 181 -11.43 7.72 -23.07
CA ALA A 181 -11.14 8.50 -24.25
C ALA A 181 -11.38 9.98 -23.91
N LEU A 182 -10.30 10.75 -23.92
CA LEU A 182 -10.34 12.21 -23.93
C LEU A 182 -11.16 12.67 -25.15
N PRO A 183 -12.12 13.60 -25.01
CA PRO A 183 -12.80 14.17 -26.14
C PRO A 183 -11.79 14.92 -27.00
N ALA A 184 -11.73 14.57 -28.27
CA ALA A 184 -10.96 15.27 -29.27
C ALA A 184 -11.38 16.76 -29.29
N SER A 185 -10.39 17.63 -29.06
CA SER A 185 -10.54 19.07 -29.27
C SER A 185 -10.76 19.33 -30.75
N THR A 186 -11.98 19.68 -31.16
CA THR A 186 -12.28 20.22 -32.48
C THR A 186 -11.67 21.60 -32.60
N SER A 187 -10.54 21.68 -33.28
CA SER A 187 -10.04 22.93 -33.85
C SER A 187 -11.03 23.40 -34.93
N SER A 188 -11.79 24.45 -34.59
CA SER A 188 -12.54 25.20 -35.62
C SER A 188 -11.62 26.30 -36.15
N SER A 189 -11.16 26.08 -37.39
CA SER A 189 -10.58 27.14 -38.17
C SER A 189 -11.69 28.03 -38.75
N ASN A 190 -11.58 29.35 -38.50
CA ASN A 190 -12.10 30.38 -39.36
C ASN A 190 -11.30 31.66 -39.18
#